data_d7580f2ae6838fe210e1ff0e1903ec55
#
_entry.id   d7580f2ae6838fe210e1ff0e1903ec55
#
_cell.length_a   1.000
_cell.length_b   1.000
_cell.length_c   1.000
_cell.angle_alpha   90.00
_cell.angle_beta   90.00
_cell.angle_gamma   90.00
#
_symmetry.space_group_name_H-M   'P 1'
#
loop_
_entity.id
_entity.type
_entity.pdbx_description
1 polymer ?
#
loop_
_entity_poly.entity_id
_entity_poly.type
_entity_poly.pdbx_seq_one_letter_code
_entity_poly.pdbx_strand_id
1 'polypeptide(L)'
;ANGDAYRNYHPKFAEIQEQYKDDSPKYTAEFSGKMTQLVIAKALDNRYNLLVEGTFRTSETPLKTLNEMQEAGYTTHVLVKTCPKETSWANTIKRYEGMLAAGEVPRHTDKKHHDLVTEVLAENCDSVYKNGKAADFRVYNYDGLIFDSRIDSGKCLPGDSVYVELNSLAGFKNSQQEYEKLKENLSLGIQAGLDKIESAISLKPIPVAERIAARQKFWNSRIEKLNSTLEADLDNKSKFDGPRL
;
A
#
# COMPACT_ATOMS: atom_id res chain seq x y z
N ALA A 1 10.45 -13.00 -1.22
CA ALA A 1 9.69 -13.72 -0.18
C ALA A 1 8.81 -12.74 0.57
N ASN A 2 7.52 -13.00 0.63
CA ASN A 2 6.52 -12.17 1.31
C ASN A 2 5.71 -13.06 2.25
N GLY A 3 5.82 -12.84 3.55
CA GLY A 3 5.15 -13.66 4.56
C GLY A 3 3.63 -13.73 4.41
N ASP A 4 2.99 -12.63 4.05
CA ASP A 4 1.53 -12.60 3.89
C ASP A 4 1.04 -13.56 2.78
N ALA A 5 1.83 -13.77 1.74
CA ALA A 5 1.49 -14.69 0.66
C ALA A 5 1.45 -16.17 1.10
N TYR A 6 2.08 -16.50 2.24
CA TYR A 6 2.14 -17.88 2.71
C TYR A 6 1.05 -18.26 3.71
N ARG A 7 0.26 -17.29 4.21
CA ARG A 7 -0.77 -17.52 5.23
C ARG A 7 -1.84 -18.51 4.79
N ASN A 8 -2.27 -18.43 3.54
CA ASN A 8 -3.30 -19.30 2.95
C ASN A 8 -2.84 -20.75 2.73
N TYR A 9 -1.54 -21.04 2.85
CA TYR A 9 -1.02 -22.41 2.85
C TYR A 9 -1.06 -23.06 4.24
N HIS A 10 -1.51 -22.33 5.28
CA HIS A 10 -1.67 -22.92 6.61
C HIS A 10 -2.72 -24.05 6.58
N PRO A 11 -2.42 -25.28 7.10
CA PRO A 11 -3.34 -26.42 6.99
C PRO A 11 -4.76 -26.18 7.51
N LYS A 12 -4.89 -25.29 8.49
CA LYS A 12 -6.17 -24.88 9.08
C LYS A 12 -6.58 -23.44 8.70
N PHE A 13 -6.17 -22.96 7.54
CA PHE A 13 -6.41 -21.57 7.19
C PHE A 13 -7.91 -21.22 7.15
N ALA A 14 -8.74 -22.06 6.53
CA ALA A 14 -10.18 -21.84 6.44
C ALA A 14 -10.86 -21.81 7.84
N GLU A 15 -10.51 -22.76 8.72
CA GLU A 15 -11.03 -22.80 10.08
C GLU A 15 -10.64 -21.54 10.88
N ILE A 16 -9.38 -21.12 10.76
CA ILE A 16 -8.86 -19.90 11.40
C ILE A 16 -9.58 -18.67 10.88
N GLN A 17 -9.81 -18.58 9.57
CA GLN A 17 -10.55 -17.45 8.98
C GLN A 17 -11.98 -17.39 9.46
N GLU A 18 -12.69 -18.52 9.51
CA GLU A 18 -14.06 -18.58 9.98
C GLU A 18 -14.17 -18.19 11.46
N GLN A 19 -13.26 -18.72 12.30
CA GLN A 19 -13.29 -18.54 13.74
C GLN A 19 -12.83 -17.16 14.19
N TYR A 20 -11.74 -16.63 13.59
CA TYR A 20 -11.06 -15.43 14.08
C TYR A 20 -11.19 -14.21 13.15
N LYS A 21 -11.74 -14.37 11.94
CA LYS A 21 -12.02 -13.28 11.00
C LYS A 21 -10.83 -12.31 10.88
N ASP A 22 -11.03 -11.06 11.26
CA ASP A 22 -10.02 -10.00 11.20
C ASP A 22 -8.78 -10.27 12.08
N ASP A 23 -8.91 -11.09 13.11
CA ASP A 23 -7.80 -11.50 13.97
C ASP A 23 -7.00 -12.70 13.43
N SER A 24 -7.45 -13.35 12.35
CA SER A 24 -6.80 -14.51 11.74
C SER A 24 -5.30 -14.30 11.39
N PRO A 25 -4.82 -13.09 11.06
CA PRO A 25 -3.39 -12.87 10.85
C PRO A 25 -2.52 -13.18 12.08
N LYS A 26 -3.05 -13.03 13.30
CA LYS A 26 -2.33 -13.35 14.54
C LYS A 26 -2.06 -14.84 14.65
N TYR A 27 -3.03 -15.67 14.29
CA TYR A 27 -2.95 -17.14 14.39
C TYR A 27 -2.18 -17.81 13.25
N THR A 28 -1.95 -17.11 12.16
CA THR A 28 -1.15 -17.59 11.02
C THR A 28 0.25 -17.00 10.96
N ALA A 29 0.61 -16.10 11.88
CA ALA A 29 1.87 -15.36 11.86
C ALA A 29 3.10 -16.27 12.00
N GLU A 30 3.09 -17.22 12.93
CA GLU A 30 4.21 -18.13 13.16
C GLU A 30 4.46 -19.02 11.93
N PHE A 31 3.39 -19.59 11.38
CA PHE A 31 3.47 -20.40 10.16
C PHE A 31 4.03 -19.59 8.99
N SER A 32 3.50 -18.40 8.77
CA SER A 32 3.94 -17.48 7.73
C SER A 32 5.43 -17.12 7.88
N GLY A 33 5.88 -16.85 9.10
CA GLY A 33 7.28 -16.57 9.41
C GLY A 33 8.20 -17.76 9.10
N LYS A 34 7.83 -18.97 9.52
CA LYS A 34 8.57 -20.21 9.23
C LYS A 34 8.66 -20.48 7.73
N MET A 35 7.55 -20.32 7.01
CA MET A 35 7.53 -20.49 5.55
C MET A 35 8.43 -19.48 4.85
N THR A 36 8.43 -18.22 5.30
CA THR A 36 9.31 -17.19 4.76
C THR A 36 10.78 -17.59 4.92
N GLN A 37 11.17 -18.06 6.10
CA GLN A 37 12.54 -18.51 6.37
C GLN A 37 12.93 -19.72 5.50
N LEU A 38 12.04 -20.70 5.34
CA LEU A 38 12.28 -21.86 4.46
C LEU A 38 12.45 -21.44 2.99
N VAL A 39 11.65 -20.51 2.50
CA VAL A 39 11.79 -19.99 1.13
C VAL A 39 13.10 -19.24 0.95
N ILE A 40 13.51 -18.43 1.93
CA ILE A 40 14.80 -17.73 1.90
C ILE A 40 15.94 -18.76 1.86
N ALA A 41 15.96 -19.71 2.79
CA ALA A 41 17.00 -20.75 2.84
C ALA A 41 17.07 -21.52 1.50
N LYS A 42 15.94 -21.93 0.96
CA LYS A 42 15.89 -22.66 -0.31
C LYS A 42 16.36 -21.81 -1.50
N ALA A 43 16.06 -20.51 -1.49
CA ALA A 43 16.54 -19.58 -2.51
C ALA A 43 18.06 -19.38 -2.43
N LEU A 44 18.63 -19.30 -1.22
CA LEU A 44 20.08 -19.21 -1.00
C LEU A 44 20.79 -20.47 -1.45
N ASP A 45 20.28 -21.66 -1.12
CA ASP A 45 20.81 -22.95 -1.56
C ASP A 45 20.91 -23.05 -3.09
N ASN A 46 19.92 -22.52 -3.79
CA ASN A 46 19.85 -22.57 -5.26
C ASN A 46 20.45 -21.34 -5.95
N ARG A 47 21.04 -20.41 -5.21
CA ARG A 47 21.66 -19.19 -5.76
C ARG A 47 20.66 -18.30 -6.54
N TYR A 48 19.40 -18.26 -6.16
CA TYR A 48 18.40 -17.41 -6.80
C TYR A 48 18.53 -15.97 -6.32
N ASN A 49 18.31 -15.01 -7.22
CA ASN A 49 18.07 -13.63 -6.82
C ASN A 49 16.84 -13.56 -5.94
N LEU A 50 16.92 -12.81 -4.85
CA LEU A 50 15.89 -12.82 -3.82
C LEU A 50 15.47 -11.41 -3.44
N LEU A 51 14.16 -11.17 -3.41
CA LEU A 51 13.53 -10.01 -2.81
C LEU A 51 12.78 -10.46 -1.55
N VAL A 52 13.11 -9.86 -0.41
CA VAL A 52 12.43 -10.10 0.86
C VAL A 52 11.69 -8.85 1.28
N GLU A 53 10.38 -8.97 1.51
CA GLU A 53 9.54 -7.88 1.98
C GLU A 53 9.34 -7.97 3.50
N GLY A 54 9.41 -6.83 4.16
CA GLY A 54 9.18 -6.68 5.59
C GLY A 54 8.76 -5.26 5.95
N THR A 55 8.30 -5.07 7.18
CA THR A 55 7.78 -3.78 7.66
C THR A 55 8.79 -2.97 8.46
N PHE A 56 9.99 -3.47 8.69
CA PHE A 56 10.98 -2.84 9.57
C PHE A 56 10.45 -2.53 10.99
N ARG A 57 9.50 -3.34 11.47
CA ARG A 57 8.98 -3.22 12.83
C ARG A 57 10.07 -3.36 13.90
N THR A 58 11.10 -4.13 13.61
CA THR A 58 12.33 -4.26 14.39
C THR A 58 13.52 -4.21 13.45
N SER A 59 14.69 -3.84 13.92
CA SER A 59 15.93 -3.86 13.14
C SER A 59 16.58 -5.25 13.09
N GLU A 60 16.32 -6.11 14.09
CA GLU A 60 16.96 -7.44 14.22
C GLU A 60 16.61 -8.35 13.05
N THR A 61 15.34 -8.39 12.64
CA THR A 61 14.89 -9.29 11.56
C THR A 61 15.57 -8.97 10.23
N PRO A 62 15.55 -7.71 9.72
CA PRO A 62 16.26 -7.39 8.48
C PRO A 62 17.79 -7.53 8.62
N LEU A 63 18.39 -7.20 9.77
CA LEU A 63 19.82 -7.39 10.01
C LEU A 63 20.22 -8.87 9.93
N LYS A 64 19.45 -9.76 10.56
CA LYS A 64 19.67 -11.19 10.47
C LYS A 64 19.60 -11.66 9.02
N THR A 65 18.57 -11.26 8.28
CA THR A 65 18.40 -11.64 6.88
C THR A 65 19.54 -11.12 5.99
N LEU A 66 19.98 -9.88 6.19
CA LEU A 66 21.11 -9.30 5.46
C LEU A 66 22.41 -10.08 5.74
N ASN A 67 22.68 -10.39 7.01
CA ASN A 67 23.87 -11.17 7.40
C ASN A 67 23.85 -12.57 6.76
N GLU A 68 22.75 -13.30 6.84
CA GLU A 68 22.62 -14.63 6.22
C GLU A 68 22.85 -14.58 4.70
N MET A 69 22.33 -13.57 4.02
CA MET A 69 22.56 -13.38 2.58
C MET A 69 24.03 -13.06 2.27
N GLN A 70 24.66 -12.16 3.06
CA GLN A 70 26.06 -11.77 2.86
C GLN A 70 27.01 -12.92 3.14
N GLU A 71 26.77 -13.72 4.19
CA GLU A 71 27.52 -14.95 4.48
C GLU A 71 27.41 -15.98 3.34
N ALA A 72 26.24 -16.03 2.68
CA ALA A 72 26.03 -16.82 1.47
C ALA A 72 26.66 -16.20 0.20
N GLY A 73 27.34 -15.07 0.30
CA GLY A 73 28.05 -14.39 -0.80
C GLY A 73 27.17 -13.51 -1.69
N TYR A 74 26.03 -13.06 -1.19
CA TYR A 74 25.16 -12.12 -1.93
C TYR A 74 25.58 -10.67 -1.71
N THR A 75 25.47 -9.88 -2.75
CA THR A 75 25.42 -8.41 -2.64
C THR A 75 24.01 -8.04 -2.23
N THR A 76 23.87 -7.32 -1.12
CA THR A 76 22.58 -6.95 -0.56
C THR A 76 22.28 -5.47 -0.76
N HIS A 77 21.01 -5.15 -1.05
CA HIS A 77 20.51 -3.79 -1.21
C HIS A 77 19.27 -3.61 -0.33
N VAL A 78 19.13 -2.44 0.29
CA VAL A 78 17.96 -2.12 1.09
C VAL A 78 17.16 -1.02 0.41
N LEU A 79 15.87 -1.29 0.22
CA LEU A 79 14.90 -0.37 -0.36
C LEU A 79 13.78 -0.17 0.64
N VAL A 80 13.59 1.06 1.11
CA VAL A 80 12.49 1.43 1.99
C VAL A 80 11.48 2.25 1.20
N LYS A 81 10.21 1.88 1.28
CA LYS A 81 9.10 2.68 0.76
C LYS A 81 8.32 3.24 1.94
N THR A 82 8.18 4.56 1.99
CA THR A 82 7.44 5.27 3.03
C THR A 82 6.48 6.29 2.45
N CYS A 83 5.57 6.76 3.26
CA CYS A 83 4.63 7.83 2.94
C CYS A 83 4.10 8.43 4.25
N PRO A 84 3.39 9.58 4.23
CA PRO A 84 2.76 10.14 5.43
C PRO A 84 1.93 9.09 6.17
N LYS A 85 2.05 9.03 7.51
CA LYS A 85 1.42 7.98 8.33
C LYS A 85 -0.11 7.94 8.17
N GLU A 86 -0.75 9.08 7.99
CA GLU A 86 -2.19 9.18 7.74
C GLU A 86 -2.57 8.56 6.38
N THR A 87 -1.77 8.84 5.35
CA THR A 87 -1.94 8.23 4.02
C THR A 87 -1.71 6.74 4.07
N SER A 88 -0.68 6.28 4.79
CA SER A 88 -0.42 4.86 5.03
C SER A 88 -1.62 4.17 5.67
N TRP A 89 -2.17 4.77 6.73
CA TRP A 89 -3.36 4.23 7.41
C TRP A 89 -4.58 4.18 6.48
N ALA A 90 -4.89 5.28 5.80
CA ALA A 90 -6.00 5.34 4.85
C ALA A 90 -5.90 4.27 3.76
N ASN A 91 -4.67 4.00 3.27
CA ASN A 91 -4.43 2.97 2.27
C ASN A 91 -4.66 1.54 2.82
N THR A 92 -4.41 1.29 4.11
CA THR A 92 -4.73 -0.01 4.72
C THR A 92 -6.24 -0.26 4.76
N ILE A 93 -7.03 0.76 5.10
CA ILE A 93 -8.49 0.71 5.11
C ILE A 93 -9.02 0.50 3.68
N LYS A 94 -8.55 1.33 2.74
CA LYS A 94 -8.96 1.22 1.33
C LYS A 94 -8.67 -0.16 0.72
N ARG A 95 -7.51 -0.73 1.06
CA ARG A 95 -7.15 -2.09 0.63
C ARG A 95 -8.09 -3.13 1.23
N TYR A 96 -8.39 -3.05 2.53
CA TYR A 96 -9.31 -3.94 3.22
C TYR A 96 -10.71 -3.92 2.58
N GLU A 97 -11.26 -2.73 2.39
CA GLU A 97 -12.56 -2.52 1.75
C GLU A 97 -12.57 -3.03 0.29
N GLY A 98 -11.49 -2.77 -0.45
CA GLY A 98 -11.35 -3.25 -1.83
C GLY A 98 -11.32 -4.77 -1.95
N MET A 99 -10.61 -5.46 -1.02
CA MET A 99 -10.59 -6.93 -0.98
C MET A 99 -11.97 -7.49 -0.60
N LEU A 100 -12.66 -6.89 0.35
CA LEU A 100 -14.05 -7.26 0.67
C LEU A 100 -14.98 -7.12 -0.53
N ALA A 101 -14.90 -6.00 -1.24
CA ALA A 101 -15.71 -5.75 -2.43
C ALA A 101 -15.42 -6.73 -3.57
N ALA A 102 -14.17 -7.22 -3.66
CA ALA A 102 -13.75 -8.23 -4.63
C ALA A 102 -14.11 -9.67 -4.21
N GLY A 103 -14.71 -9.88 -3.02
CA GLY A 103 -14.99 -11.20 -2.49
C GLY A 103 -13.74 -11.99 -2.06
N GLU A 104 -12.62 -11.29 -1.88
CA GLU A 104 -11.38 -11.87 -1.38
C GLU A 104 -11.35 -11.90 0.14
N VAL A 105 -10.48 -12.73 0.72
CA VAL A 105 -10.21 -12.71 2.16
C VAL A 105 -9.45 -11.44 2.51
N PRO A 106 -10.07 -10.48 3.23
CA PRO A 106 -9.46 -9.19 3.46
C PRO A 106 -8.31 -9.28 4.45
N ARG A 107 -7.26 -8.48 4.21
CA ARG A 107 -6.14 -8.35 5.15
C ARG A 107 -6.40 -7.18 6.10
N HIS A 108 -6.83 -7.49 7.29
CA HIS A 108 -6.99 -6.50 8.35
C HIS A 108 -5.62 -6.06 8.89
N THR A 109 -5.46 -4.77 9.10
CA THR A 109 -4.30 -4.19 9.78
C THR A 109 -4.77 -3.55 11.08
N ASP A 110 -4.26 -4.06 12.20
CA ASP A 110 -4.54 -3.47 13.51
C ASP A 110 -3.93 -2.06 13.62
N LYS A 111 -4.74 -1.09 14.07
CA LYS A 111 -4.30 0.33 14.16
C LYS A 111 -3.09 0.51 15.08
N LYS A 112 -3.09 -0.19 16.23
CA LYS A 112 -1.97 -0.10 17.18
C LYS A 112 -0.70 -0.67 16.58
N HIS A 113 -0.83 -1.74 15.79
CA HIS A 113 0.31 -2.32 15.08
C HIS A 113 0.85 -1.37 14.00
N HIS A 114 -0.03 -0.74 13.23
CA HIS A 114 0.36 0.27 12.25
C HIS A 114 1.08 1.46 12.92
N ASP A 115 0.52 1.99 13.99
CA ASP A 115 1.08 3.13 14.71
C ASP A 115 2.46 2.79 15.27
N LEU A 116 2.61 1.62 15.90
CA LEU A 116 3.90 1.14 16.39
C LEU A 116 4.95 1.07 15.28
N VAL A 117 4.60 0.51 14.12
CA VAL A 117 5.54 0.42 12.98
C VAL A 117 5.96 1.81 12.51
N THR A 118 5.02 2.75 12.36
CA THR A 118 5.34 4.11 11.91
C THR A 118 6.15 4.90 12.95
N GLU A 119 5.99 4.61 14.23
CA GLU A 119 6.76 5.22 15.32
C GLU A 119 8.24 4.81 15.30
N VAL A 120 8.51 3.53 15.08
CA VAL A 120 9.88 2.97 15.16
C VAL A 120 10.59 2.88 13.81
N LEU A 121 9.92 3.13 12.70
CA LEU A 121 10.47 2.91 11.35
C LEU A 121 11.74 3.71 11.09
N ALA A 122 11.77 4.99 11.48
CA ALA A 122 12.93 5.86 11.26
C ALA A 122 14.17 5.35 12.00
N GLU A 123 14.02 5.02 13.29
CA GLU A 123 15.10 4.48 14.12
C GLU A 123 15.59 3.13 13.61
N ASN A 124 14.68 2.23 13.23
CA ASN A 124 15.04 0.93 12.68
C ASN A 124 15.75 1.05 11.32
N CYS A 125 15.37 2.02 10.48
CA CYS A 125 16.10 2.32 9.25
C CYS A 125 17.55 2.72 9.52
N ASP A 126 17.77 3.60 10.49
CA ASP A 126 19.13 4.01 10.91
C ASP A 126 19.95 2.85 11.46
N SER A 127 19.33 2.01 12.28
CA SER A 127 19.97 0.81 12.83
C SER A 127 20.40 -0.15 11.72
N VAL A 128 19.51 -0.42 10.77
CA VAL A 128 19.81 -1.31 9.63
C VAL A 128 20.86 -0.68 8.71
N TYR A 129 20.80 0.61 8.46
CA TYR A 129 21.80 1.32 7.66
C TYR A 129 23.19 1.24 8.27
N LYS A 130 23.32 1.48 9.58
CA LYS A 130 24.60 1.47 10.30
C LYS A 130 25.20 0.07 10.42
N ASN A 131 24.37 -0.95 10.61
CA ASN A 131 24.82 -2.29 10.99
C ASN A 131 24.66 -3.34 9.89
N GLY A 132 23.83 -3.08 8.87
CA GLY A 132 23.44 -4.08 7.87
C GLY A 132 24.47 -4.31 6.75
N LYS A 133 25.49 -3.45 6.61
CA LYS A 133 26.57 -3.54 5.60
C LYS A 133 26.06 -3.78 4.18
N ALA A 134 24.87 -3.28 3.87
CA ALA A 134 24.32 -3.36 2.51
C ALA A 134 25.13 -2.52 1.54
N ALA A 135 25.20 -2.94 0.27
CA ALA A 135 25.90 -2.19 -0.78
C ALA A 135 25.30 -0.80 -1.01
N ASP A 136 23.99 -0.69 -0.90
CA ASP A 136 23.29 0.59 -0.83
C ASP A 136 22.03 0.50 0.00
N PHE A 137 21.61 1.66 0.51
CA PHE A 137 20.36 1.87 1.24
C PHE A 137 19.63 3.05 0.61
N ARG A 138 18.40 2.84 0.17
CA ARG A 138 17.60 3.86 -0.51
C ARG A 138 16.21 3.96 0.10
N VAL A 139 15.72 5.19 0.25
CA VAL A 139 14.37 5.48 0.73
C VAL A 139 13.58 6.21 -0.35
N TYR A 140 12.39 5.74 -0.59
CA TYR A 140 11.45 6.28 -1.56
C TYR A 140 10.14 6.71 -0.90
N ASN A 141 9.57 7.78 -1.38
CA ASN A 141 8.17 8.14 -1.15
C ASN A 141 7.35 7.99 -2.45
N TYR A 142 6.18 8.59 -2.54
CA TYR A 142 5.37 8.56 -3.77
C TYR A 142 5.94 9.43 -4.89
N ASP A 143 6.69 10.48 -4.54
CA ASP A 143 7.28 11.42 -5.51
C ASP A 143 8.63 10.93 -6.03
N GLY A 144 9.25 9.95 -5.37
CA GLY A 144 10.51 9.36 -5.82
C GLY A 144 11.50 9.05 -4.71
N LEU A 145 12.79 9.14 -5.06
CA LEU A 145 13.91 8.88 -4.18
C LEU A 145 14.14 10.08 -3.23
N ILE A 146 14.12 9.82 -1.91
CA ILE A 146 14.32 10.85 -0.87
C ILE A 146 15.60 10.66 -0.05
N PHE A 147 16.25 9.51 -0.16
CA PHE A 147 17.56 9.21 0.40
C PHE A 147 18.27 8.15 -0.44
N ASP A 148 19.56 8.35 -0.70
CA ASP A 148 20.44 7.38 -1.34
C ASP A 148 21.80 7.37 -0.66
N SER A 149 22.16 6.26 -0.02
CA SER A 149 23.43 6.14 0.71
C SER A 149 24.69 6.42 -0.15
N ARG A 150 24.60 6.29 -1.46
CA ARG A 150 25.70 6.56 -2.39
C ARG A 150 25.96 8.06 -2.61
N ILE A 151 24.96 8.91 -2.29
CA ILE A 151 25.00 10.37 -2.52
C ILE A 151 24.92 11.13 -1.18
N ASP A 152 24.12 10.62 -0.23
CA ASP A 152 23.76 11.32 0.99
C ASP A 152 24.53 10.83 2.22
N SER A 153 25.39 9.82 2.05
CA SER A 153 26.25 9.33 3.14
C SER A 153 27.09 10.47 3.73
N GLY A 154 27.03 10.59 5.07
CA GLY A 154 27.72 11.64 5.81
C GLY A 154 26.99 13.00 5.86
N LYS A 155 25.88 13.18 5.15
CA LYS A 155 25.04 14.39 5.20
C LYS A 155 23.85 14.23 6.15
N CYS A 156 23.15 13.12 6.05
CA CYS A 156 22.01 12.76 6.87
C CYS A 156 21.92 11.25 7.03
N LEU A 157 21.04 10.78 7.89
CA LEU A 157 20.69 9.37 8.05
C LEU A 157 19.40 9.06 7.29
N PRO A 158 19.18 7.79 6.84
CA PRO A 158 17.93 7.43 6.18
C PRO A 158 16.70 7.65 7.06
N GLY A 159 16.84 7.47 8.40
CA GLY A 159 15.78 7.71 9.36
C GLY A 159 15.31 9.17 9.39
N ASP A 160 16.21 10.14 9.16
CA ASP A 160 15.83 11.56 9.07
C ASP A 160 14.82 11.77 7.93
N SER A 161 15.09 11.22 6.74
CA SER A 161 14.20 11.31 5.60
C SER A 161 12.89 10.56 5.82
N VAL A 162 12.95 9.37 6.44
CA VAL A 162 11.76 8.59 6.84
C VAL A 162 10.91 9.36 7.85
N TYR A 163 11.52 9.94 8.86
CA TYR A 163 10.81 10.72 9.89
C TYR A 163 10.10 11.94 9.30
N VAL A 164 10.80 12.68 8.44
CA VAL A 164 10.21 13.85 7.77
C VAL A 164 9.02 13.43 6.91
N GLU A 165 9.15 12.36 6.13
CA GLU A 165 8.06 11.87 5.28
C GLU A 165 6.86 11.37 6.09
N LEU A 166 7.07 10.53 7.11
CA LEU A 166 6.01 10.01 7.97
C LEU A 166 5.19 11.11 8.64
N ASN A 167 5.84 12.21 9.03
CA ASN A 167 5.23 13.35 9.71
C ASN A 167 4.91 14.51 8.76
N SER A 168 5.12 14.33 7.45
CA SER A 168 4.82 15.38 6.49
C SER A 168 3.31 15.57 6.38
N LEU A 169 2.90 16.84 6.40
CA LEU A 169 1.55 17.26 6.08
C LEU A 169 1.31 17.35 4.56
N ALA A 170 2.29 16.92 3.74
CA ALA A 170 2.19 17.02 2.28
C ALA A 170 1.03 16.19 1.74
N GLY A 171 0.83 14.97 2.27
CA GLY A 171 -0.36 14.16 1.95
C GLY A 171 -1.66 14.83 2.40
N PHE A 172 -1.62 15.52 3.53
CA PHE A 172 -2.77 16.28 4.05
C PHE A 172 -2.96 17.59 3.30
N LYS A 173 -1.87 18.29 2.96
CA LYS A 173 -1.91 19.52 2.14
C LYS A 173 -2.33 19.25 0.71
N ASN A 174 -1.87 18.18 0.08
CA ASN A 174 -2.30 17.80 -1.26
C ASN A 174 -3.77 17.33 -1.25
N SER A 175 -4.18 16.51 -0.29
CA SER A 175 -5.60 16.15 -0.15
C SER A 175 -6.45 17.32 0.30
N GLN A 176 -5.93 18.26 1.08
CA GLN A 176 -6.63 19.46 1.47
C GLN A 176 -6.63 20.50 0.34
N GLN A 177 -5.56 20.64 -0.43
CA GLN A 177 -5.55 21.46 -1.64
C GLN A 177 -6.43 20.88 -2.75
N GLU A 178 -6.43 19.56 -2.92
CA GLU A 178 -7.38 18.90 -3.81
C GLU A 178 -8.82 19.03 -3.30
N TYR A 179 -9.05 18.91 -2.00
CA TYR A 179 -10.34 19.12 -1.37
C TYR A 179 -10.78 20.59 -1.48
N GLU A 180 -9.91 21.54 -1.20
CA GLU A 180 -10.24 22.97 -1.37
C GLU A 180 -10.41 23.34 -2.85
N LYS A 181 -9.60 22.80 -3.77
CA LYS A 181 -9.84 22.91 -5.23
C LYS A 181 -11.15 22.25 -5.67
N LEU A 182 -11.46 21.06 -5.12
CA LEU A 182 -12.73 20.38 -5.39
C LEU A 182 -13.92 21.21 -4.83
N LYS A 183 -13.75 21.75 -3.65
CA LYS A 183 -14.73 22.61 -2.99
C LYS A 183 -14.89 23.94 -3.72
N GLU A 184 -13.81 24.55 -4.19
CA GLU A 184 -13.80 25.74 -5.01
C GLU A 184 -14.44 25.49 -6.38
N ASN A 185 -14.07 24.39 -7.06
CA ASN A 185 -14.68 23.96 -8.30
C ASN A 185 -16.15 23.54 -8.14
N LEU A 186 -16.51 22.92 -7.01
CA LEU A 186 -17.90 22.60 -6.67
C LEU A 186 -18.68 23.89 -6.35
N SER A 187 -18.06 24.81 -5.61
CA SER A 187 -18.62 26.11 -5.29
C SER A 187 -18.83 26.96 -6.54
N LEU A 188 -17.84 27.03 -7.44
CA LEU A 188 -17.95 27.68 -8.74
C LEU A 188 -18.94 26.96 -9.66
N GLY A 189 -18.98 25.63 -9.65
CA GLY A 189 -19.98 24.86 -10.40
C GLY A 189 -21.40 24.98 -9.82
N ILE A 190 -21.53 25.05 -8.50
CA ILE A 190 -22.79 25.32 -7.81
C ILE A 190 -23.22 26.78 -8.06
N GLN A 191 -22.29 27.73 -7.95
CA GLN A 191 -22.58 29.13 -8.21
C GLN A 191 -22.97 29.36 -9.67
N ALA A 192 -22.23 28.79 -10.64
CA ALA A 192 -22.60 28.83 -12.05
C ALA A 192 -23.91 28.08 -12.34
N GLY A 193 -24.21 27.04 -11.57
CA GLY A 193 -25.50 26.35 -11.57
C GLY A 193 -26.62 27.20 -10.97
N LEU A 194 -26.34 27.84 -9.85
CA LEU A 194 -27.27 28.77 -9.19
C LEU A 194 -27.53 30.00 -10.05
N ASP A 195 -26.51 30.60 -10.65
CA ASP A 195 -26.63 31.74 -11.56
C ASP A 195 -27.48 31.39 -12.81
N LYS A 196 -27.29 30.18 -13.35
CA LYS A 196 -28.15 29.64 -14.42
C LYS A 196 -29.57 29.36 -13.95
N ILE A 197 -29.74 28.98 -12.72
CA ILE A 197 -30.99 28.67 -12.07
C ILE A 197 -31.70 29.96 -11.68
N GLU A 198 -31.01 30.95 -11.11
CA GLU A 198 -31.55 32.27 -10.84
C GLU A 198 -31.97 33.02 -12.11
N SER A 199 -31.20 32.81 -13.21
CA SER A 199 -31.57 33.39 -14.52
C SER A 199 -32.75 32.67 -15.20
N ALA A 200 -33.15 31.48 -14.74
CA ALA A 200 -34.17 30.65 -15.39
C ALA A 200 -35.45 30.41 -14.58
N ILE A 201 -35.56 30.78 -13.27
CA ILE A 201 -36.61 30.19 -12.42
C ILE A 201 -37.08 31.01 -11.21
N SER A 202 -38.38 30.81 -10.94
CA SER A 202 -38.97 30.64 -9.60
C SER A 202 -38.66 29.21 -9.09
N LEU A 203 -37.68 29.05 -8.25
CA LEU A 203 -37.14 27.77 -7.82
C LEU A 203 -38.11 26.92 -6.99
N LYS A 204 -38.45 25.74 -7.52
CA LYS A 204 -38.85 24.60 -6.69
C LYS A 204 -37.58 23.81 -6.31
N PRO A 205 -37.37 23.46 -5.03
CA PRO A 205 -36.21 22.66 -4.64
C PRO A 205 -36.28 21.30 -5.32
N ILE A 206 -35.15 20.87 -5.91
CA ILE A 206 -35.04 19.54 -6.53
C ILE A 206 -35.30 18.49 -5.46
N PRO A 207 -36.30 17.60 -5.63
CA PRO A 207 -36.62 16.57 -4.65
C PRO A 207 -35.42 15.68 -4.35
N VAL A 208 -35.27 15.25 -3.11
CA VAL A 208 -34.14 14.36 -2.68
C VAL A 208 -34.04 13.11 -3.55
N ALA A 209 -35.20 12.59 -4.01
CA ALA A 209 -35.28 11.46 -4.91
C ALA A 209 -34.57 11.69 -6.26
N GLU A 210 -34.67 12.90 -6.83
CA GLU A 210 -34.01 13.27 -8.09
C GLU A 210 -32.49 13.40 -7.94
N ARG A 211 -32.01 13.87 -6.76
CA ARG A 211 -30.59 13.92 -6.45
C ARG A 211 -30.02 12.52 -6.32
N ILE A 212 -30.76 11.59 -5.70
CA ILE A 212 -30.37 10.18 -5.57
C ILE A 212 -30.34 9.53 -6.95
N ALA A 213 -31.36 9.75 -7.77
CA ALA A 213 -31.42 9.20 -9.13
C ALA A 213 -30.29 9.72 -10.04
N ALA A 214 -29.97 11.02 -9.97
CA ALA A 214 -28.83 11.60 -10.71
C ALA A 214 -27.49 11.02 -10.26
N ARG A 215 -27.32 10.81 -8.96
CA ARG A 215 -26.12 10.20 -8.37
C ARG A 215 -25.99 8.73 -8.78
N GLN A 216 -27.10 7.99 -8.78
CA GLN A 216 -27.15 6.60 -9.22
C GLN A 216 -26.82 6.45 -10.70
N LYS A 217 -27.37 7.33 -11.54
CA LYS A 217 -27.09 7.38 -12.99
C LYS A 217 -25.61 7.67 -13.26
N PHE A 218 -24.98 8.58 -12.50
CA PHE A 218 -23.55 8.87 -12.60
C PHE A 218 -22.70 7.64 -12.27
N TRP A 219 -23.02 6.94 -11.17
CA TRP A 219 -22.27 5.75 -10.76
C TRP A 219 -22.47 4.58 -11.72
N ASN A 220 -23.69 4.35 -12.20
CA ASN A 220 -23.97 3.27 -13.19
C ASN A 220 -23.21 3.49 -14.50
N SER A 221 -23.19 4.72 -15.01
CA SER A 221 -22.38 5.06 -16.19
C SER A 221 -20.87 4.83 -16.00
N ARG A 222 -20.38 5.02 -14.79
CA ARG A 222 -18.98 4.81 -14.47
C ARG A 222 -18.64 3.31 -14.31
N ILE A 223 -19.57 2.53 -13.77
CA ILE A 223 -19.48 1.08 -13.65
C ILE A 223 -19.52 0.45 -15.05
N GLU A 224 -20.43 0.88 -15.93
CA GLU A 224 -20.50 0.41 -17.31
C GLU A 224 -19.20 0.67 -18.09
N LYS A 225 -18.60 1.85 -17.87
CA LYS A 225 -17.33 2.21 -18.50
C LYS A 225 -16.14 1.38 -17.96
N LEU A 226 -16.15 1.04 -16.68
CA LEU A 226 -15.16 0.15 -16.07
C LEU A 226 -15.33 -1.29 -16.58
N ASN A 227 -16.55 -1.79 -16.68
CA ASN A 227 -16.84 -3.13 -17.20
C ASN A 227 -16.43 -3.26 -18.67
N SER A 228 -16.74 -2.27 -19.51
CA SER A 228 -16.31 -2.28 -20.91
C SER A 228 -14.80 -2.24 -21.08
N THR A 229 -14.07 -1.59 -20.18
CA THR A 229 -12.60 -1.58 -20.18
C THR A 229 -12.04 -2.95 -19.75
N LEU A 230 -12.64 -3.58 -18.74
CA LEU A 230 -12.28 -4.92 -18.29
C LEU A 230 -12.57 -6.00 -19.32
N GLU A 231 -13.69 -5.92 -20.04
CA GLU A 231 -14.02 -6.84 -21.14
C GLU A 231 -13.03 -6.69 -22.31
N ALA A 232 -12.64 -5.47 -22.66
CA ALA A 232 -11.63 -5.22 -23.70
C ALA A 232 -10.24 -5.76 -23.31
N ASP A 233 -9.87 -5.68 -22.03
CA ASP A 233 -8.61 -6.23 -21.51
C ASP A 233 -8.62 -7.77 -21.45
N LEU A 234 -9.77 -8.37 -21.15
CA LEU A 234 -9.98 -9.83 -21.18
C LEU A 234 -9.93 -10.39 -22.62
N ASP A 235 -10.55 -9.71 -23.57
CA ASP A 235 -10.50 -10.08 -24.99
C ASP A 235 -9.08 -9.95 -25.58
N ASN A 236 -8.30 -8.98 -25.15
CA ASN A 236 -6.90 -8.85 -25.52
C ASN A 236 -6.00 -9.95 -24.92
N LYS A 237 -6.29 -10.40 -23.69
CA LYS A 237 -5.58 -11.53 -23.08
C LYS A 237 -5.90 -12.86 -23.77
N SER A 238 -7.15 -13.10 -24.18
CA SER A 238 -7.55 -14.33 -24.86
C SER A 238 -6.92 -14.49 -26.25
N LYS A 239 -6.50 -13.41 -26.88
CA LYS A 239 -5.80 -13.42 -28.18
C LYS A 239 -4.30 -13.75 -28.09
N PHE A 240 -3.73 -13.78 -26.88
CA PHE A 240 -2.30 -14.05 -26.66
C PHE A 240 -1.98 -15.50 -26.26
N ASP A 241 -2.99 -16.34 -25.99
CA ASP A 241 -2.83 -17.78 -25.73
C ASP A 241 -2.93 -18.61 -27.02
N GLY A 242 -2.03 -18.33 -27.96
CA GLY A 242 -1.73 -19.25 -29.05
C GLY A 242 -0.72 -20.33 -28.59
N PRO A 243 -0.79 -21.55 -29.13
CA PRO A 243 0.03 -22.66 -28.64
C PRO A 243 1.52 -22.36 -28.84
N ARG A 244 2.29 -22.39 -27.77
CA ARG A 244 3.75 -22.47 -27.85
C ARG A 244 4.11 -23.92 -28.20
N LEU A 245 4.66 -24.08 -29.40
CA LEU A 245 5.40 -25.27 -29.80
C LEU A 245 6.67 -25.45 -28.97
#